data_96a0e61d7b2b5b7646776f3aa6b481b8
#
_entry.id   96a0e61d7b2b5b7646776f3aa6b481b8
#
_cell.length_a   1.000
_cell.length_b   1.000
_cell.length_c   1.000
_cell.angle_alpha   90.00
_cell.angle_beta   90.00
_cell.angle_gamma   90.00
#
_symmetry.space_group_name_H-M   'P 1'
#
loop_
_entity.id
_entity.type
_entity.pdbx_description
1 polymer ?
#
loop_
_entity_poly.entity_id
_entity_poly.type
_entity_poly.pdbx_seq_one_letter_code
_entity_poly.pdbx_strand_id
1 'polypeptide(L)'
;SGMYGETELTSLQLSTDFLLKYDRKLGAGFNITANLGGSIINRSFVQTDKTAEQLKQPGVYSLANSVNRIKTNNYSYERQTNSIYGLVSLSWRDAVYLDITGRNDWSSTLPSNNNSYFYPSVSASVLLNELIDFGTARDIVNLVKLRGSFAQVGNDTKPYRTSNYLTASDFAGNFQIPRTAADLNLKPEIVSSWEVGADIRLFRSRLNLDIAYYDSESKNQIVSMPVSQASGVGNRYSNTGRIRNWGWEVSANGTLVKTKKVQWKAYVNWALNRNRVLELGDGVDSWIVASYSSHAYMTAYEGQSLSTMYGLGYKRAPEGSFIVGKDGSLTDVSGQLVIDENGYPQYSDDLQRIGECMP
;
A
#
# COMPACT_ATOMS: atom_id res chain seq x y z
N SER A 1 39.39 -1.05 3.16
CA SER A 1 39.12 -0.42 1.87
C SER A 1 37.67 0.02 1.87
N GLY A 2 37.39 1.32 1.63
CA GLY A 2 36.06 1.87 1.55
C GLY A 2 35.44 1.73 0.16
N MET A 3 34.12 1.90 0.07
CA MET A 3 33.35 1.99 -1.17
C MET A 3 32.74 3.38 -1.26
N TYR A 4 32.60 3.89 -2.48
CA TYR A 4 31.91 5.16 -2.74
C TYR A 4 31.00 5.01 -3.96
N GLY A 5 29.77 5.48 -3.86
CA GLY A 5 28.79 5.45 -4.94
C GLY A 5 28.09 6.78 -5.11
N GLU A 6 27.77 7.08 -6.35
CA GLU A 6 26.91 8.21 -6.76
C GLU A 6 25.73 7.64 -7.54
N THR A 7 24.54 8.12 -7.21
CA THR A 7 23.31 7.83 -7.95
C THR A 7 22.70 9.12 -8.45
N GLU A 8 22.52 9.22 -9.74
CA GLU A 8 21.83 10.33 -10.39
C GLU A 8 20.44 9.85 -10.84
N LEU A 9 19.41 10.58 -10.42
CA LEU A 9 18.01 10.28 -10.73
C LEU A 9 17.41 11.47 -11.49
N THR A 10 16.85 11.19 -12.65
CA THR A 10 16.07 12.16 -13.42
C THR A 10 14.65 11.60 -13.61
N SER A 11 13.66 12.33 -13.13
CA SER A 11 12.26 11.98 -13.32
C SER A 11 11.54 13.18 -13.93
N LEU A 12 10.91 12.95 -15.08
CA LEU A 12 10.08 13.95 -15.76
C LEU A 12 8.66 13.43 -15.86
N GLN A 13 7.69 14.26 -15.46
CA GLN A 13 6.28 14.01 -15.73
C GLN A 13 5.70 15.19 -16.50
N LEU A 14 5.09 14.88 -17.64
CA LEU A 14 4.31 15.82 -18.43
C LEU A 14 2.84 15.41 -18.35
N SER A 15 1.98 16.33 -17.88
CA SER A 15 0.54 16.15 -17.82
C SER A 15 -0.15 17.17 -18.68
N THR A 16 -1.08 16.70 -19.53
CA THR A 16 -1.95 17.53 -20.36
C THR A 16 -3.38 17.17 -20.05
N ASP A 17 -4.18 18.16 -19.66
CA ASP A 17 -5.56 17.95 -19.23
C ASP A 17 -6.50 18.89 -19.94
N PHE A 18 -7.71 18.43 -20.21
CA PHE A 18 -8.83 19.28 -20.59
C PHE A 18 -10.04 19.02 -19.70
N LEU A 19 -10.87 20.04 -19.47
CA LEU A 19 -12.06 19.94 -18.65
C LEU A 19 -13.17 20.84 -19.19
N LEU A 20 -14.29 20.23 -19.52
CA LEU A 20 -15.56 20.91 -19.81
C LEU A 20 -16.41 20.94 -18.54
N LYS A 21 -16.93 22.09 -18.18
CA LYS A 21 -17.81 22.26 -17.01
C LYS A 21 -19.18 22.79 -17.45
N TYR A 22 -20.20 22.24 -16.83
CA TYR A 22 -21.58 22.67 -16.98
C TYR A 22 -22.23 22.79 -15.61
N ASP A 23 -22.79 23.98 -15.31
CA ASP A 23 -23.47 24.27 -14.05
C ASP A 23 -24.85 24.84 -14.36
N ARG A 24 -25.89 24.31 -13.71
CA ARG A 24 -27.26 24.80 -13.88
C ARG A 24 -28.10 24.64 -12.62
N LYS A 25 -28.85 25.68 -12.29
CA LYS A 25 -29.96 25.62 -11.33
C LYS A 25 -31.21 25.13 -12.06
N LEU A 26 -31.75 23.99 -11.61
CA LEU A 26 -32.92 23.35 -12.26
C LEU A 26 -34.26 23.82 -11.70
N GLY A 27 -34.29 24.63 -10.64
CA GLY A 27 -35.49 25.01 -9.88
C GLY A 27 -35.86 24.03 -8.76
N ALA A 28 -36.88 24.34 -7.97
CA ALA A 28 -37.32 23.57 -6.80
C ALA A 28 -36.16 23.21 -5.81
N GLY A 29 -35.10 24.01 -5.81
CA GLY A 29 -33.93 23.81 -4.96
C GLY A 29 -32.90 22.81 -5.49
N PHE A 30 -33.05 22.33 -6.74
CA PHE A 30 -32.06 21.43 -7.37
C PHE A 30 -31.00 22.21 -8.14
N ASN A 31 -29.74 21.80 -7.96
CA ASN A 31 -28.62 22.24 -8.80
C ASN A 31 -27.93 21.01 -9.38
N ILE A 32 -27.42 21.13 -10.60
CA ILE A 32 -26.61 20.14 -11.29
C ILE A 32 -25.30 20.76 -11.72
N THR A 33 -24.20 20.06 -11.45
CA THR A 33 -22.88 20.32 -12.04
C THR A 33 -22.44 19.08 -12.77
N ALA A 34 -22.06 19.21 -14.04
CA ALA A 34 -21.52 18.11 -14.82
C ALA A 34 -20.15 18.51 -15.39
N ASN A 35 -19.19 17.64 -15.23
CA ASN A 35 -17.83 17.82 -15.76
C ASN A 35 -17.49 16.63 -16.66
N LEU A 36 -16.86 16.92 -17.80
CA LEU A 36 -16.28 15.91 -18.69
C LEU A 36 -14.84 16.32 -18.97
N GLY A 37 -13.91 15.42 -18.74
CA GLY A 37 -12.49 15.71 -18.91
C GLY A 37 -11.72 14.53 -19.47
N GLY A 38 -10.49 14.83 -19.87
CA GLY A 38 -9.52 13.83 -20.28
C GLY A 38 -8.11 14.28 -19.91
N SER A 39 -7.22 13.32 -19.73
CA SER A 39 -5.82 13.61 -19.42
C SER A 39 -4.88 12.65 -20.14
N ILE A 40 -3.69 13.14 -20.46
CA ILE A 40 -2.55 12.36 -20.95
C ILE A 40 -1.40 12.62 -19.98
N ILE A 41 -0.89 11.57 -19.38
CA ILE A 41 0.25 11.64 -18.45
C ILE A 41 1.39 10.81 -19.03
N ASN A 42 2.51 11.47 -19.34
CA ASN A 42 3.75 10.83 -19.75
C ASN A 42 4.75 10.93 -18.59
N ARG A 43 5.38 9.81 -18.26
CA ARG A 43 6.46 9.75 -17.26
C ARG A 43 7.67 9.11 -17.89
N SER A 44 8.81 9.76 -17.73
CA SER A 44 10.12 9.19 -18.02
C SER A 44 10.99 9.19 -16.77
N PHE A 45 11.77 8.16 -16.61
CA PHE A 45 12.67 7.98 -15.49
C PHE A 45 14.01 7.45 -15.99
N VAL A 46 15.08 8.05 -15.53
CA VAL A 46 16.45 7.61 -15.82
C VAL A 46 17.20 7.59 -14.51
N GLN A 47 17.86 6.49 -14.23
CA GLN A 47 18.77 6.33 -13.10
C GLN A 47 20.14 5.88 -13.62
N THR A 48 21.18 6.54 -13.16
CA THR A 48 22.57 6.17 -13.41
C THR A 48 23.27 5.98 -12.07
N ASP A 49 23.68 4.74 -11.81
CA ASP A 49 24.48 4.39 -10.64
C ASP A 49 25.95 4.25 -11.06
N LYS A 50 26.85 4.85 -10.30
CA LYS A 50 28.31 4.77 -10.48
C LYS A 50 28.93 4.36 -9.16
N THR A 51 29.68 3.26 -9.13
CA THR A 51 30.24 2.72 -7.89
C THR A 51 31.75 2.45 -8.04
N ALA A 52 32.52 3.04 -7.13
CA ALA A 52 33.90 2.73 -6.85
C ALA A 52 33.96 1.71 -5.71
N GLU A 53 34.16 0.42 -6.01
CA GLU A 53 34.11 -0.67 -5.01
C GLU A 53 35.29 -0.67 -4.04
N GLN A 54 36.41 -0.07 -4.43
CA GLN A 54 37.60 0.03 -3.61
C GLN A 54 38.28 1.39 -3.80
N LEU A 55 38.49 2.10 -2.70
CA LEU A 55 39.16 3.40 -2.72
C LEU A 55 40.70 3.25 -2.53
N LYS A 56 41.48 4.02 -3.30
CA LYS A 56 42.95 4.09 -3.19
C LYS A 56 43.37 4.69 -1.85
N GLN A 57 42.72 5.80 -1.46
CA GLN A 57 43.01 6.51 -0.23
C GLN A 57 41.76 6.51 0.69
N PRO A 58 41.86 5.98 1.92
CA PRO A 58 40.81 6.08 2.90
C PRO A 58 40.44 7.54 3.20
N GLY A 59 39.13 7.79 3.37
CA GLY A 59 38.63 9.13 3.69
C GLY A 59 38.45 10.07 2.50
N VAL A 60 38.90 9.72 1.29
CA VAL A 60 38.68 10.47 0.05
C VAL A 60 37.53 9.87 -0.73
N TYR A 61 36.33 10.43 -0.58
CA TYR A 61 35.09 9.94 -1.19
C TYR A 61 34.89 10.57 -2.57
N SER A 62 35.42 9.91 -3.61
CA SER A 62 35.32 10.35 -4.99
C SER A 62 35.44 9.15 -5.93
N LEU A 63 34.72 9.17 -7.05
CA LEU A 63 34.84 8.16 -8.11
C LEU A 63 36.29 8.11 -8.68
N ALA A 64 36.98 9.25 -8.78
CA ALA A 64 38.34 9.32 -9.23
C ALA A 64 39.35 8.59 -8.33
N ASN A 65 38.96 8.35 -7.05
CA ASN A 65 39.76 7.61 -6.07
C ASN A 65 39.58 6.09 -6.15
N SER A 66 38.95 5.55 -7.20
CA SER A 66 38.74 4.12 -7.39
C SER A 66 40.04 3.40 -7.76
N VAL A 67 40.28 2.25 -7.11
CA VAL A 67 41.37 1.31 -7.53
C VAL A 67 40.98 0.60 -8.80
N ASN A 68 39.73 0.14 -8.86
CA ASN A 68 39.21 -0.65 -9.96
C ASN A 68 38.39 0.22 -10.94
N ARG A 69 38.07 -0.36 -12.09
CA ARG A 69 37.13 0.27 -13.02
C ARG A 69 35.80 0.57 -12.31
N ILE A 70 35.29 1.79 -12.49
CA ILE A 70 34.00 2.19 -11.94
C ILE A 70 32.90 1.30 -12.55
N LYS A 71 32.08 0.68 -11.70
CA LYS A 71 30.87 -0.01 -12.12
C LYS A 71 29.80 1.04 -12.40
N THR A 72 29.18 0.91 -13.58
CA THR A 72 28.07 1.78 -13.98
C THR A 72 26.86 0.91 -14.29
N ASN A 73 25.71 1.25 -13.74
CA ASN A 73 24.42 0.66 -14.05
C ASN A 73 23.45 1.75 -14.49
N ASN A 74 22.74 1.53 -15.59
CA ASN A 74 21.75 2.44 -16.12
C ASN A 74 20.40 1.73 -16.15
N TYR A 75 19.38 2.41 -15.61
CA TYR A 75 18.00 1.97 -15.65
C TYR A 75 17.13 3.10 -16.16
N SER A 76 16.27 2.82 -17.12
CA SER A 76 15.33 3.81 -17.63
C SER A 76 13.97 3.18 -17.96
N TYR A 77 12.93 3.96 -17.85
CA TYR A 77 11.61 3.56 -18.33
C TYR A 77 10.80 4.76 -18.79
N GLU A 78 9.87 4.48 -19.68
CA GLU A 78 8.81 5.39 -20.07
C GLU A 78 7.46 4.74 -19.82
N ARG A 79 6.48 5.57 -19.44
CA ARG A 79 5.12 5.16 -19.17
C ARG A 79 4.16 6.24 -19.60
N GLN A 80 3.07 5.85 -20.24
CA GLN A 80 1.97 6.73 -20.61
C GLN A 80 0.65 6.18 -20.08
N THR A 81 -0.18 7.10 -19.58
CA THR A 81 -1.56 6.81 -19.18
C THR A 81 -2.47 7.85 -19.85
N ASN A 82 -3.42 7.37 -20.64
CA ASN A 82 -4.48 8.20 -21.21
C ASN A 82 -5.76 7.96 -20.43
N SER A 83 -6.54 9.02 -20.22
CA SER A 83 -7.73 8.93 -19.38
C SER A 83 -8.88 9.76 -19.96
N ILE A 84 -10.10 9.26 -19.77
CA ILE A 84 -11.33 10.03 -19.92
C ILE A 84 -12.17 9.86 -18.66
N TYR A 85 -12.76 10.95 -18.18
CA TYR A 85 -13.54 10.92 -16.95
C TYR A 85 -14.72 11.87 -16.99
N GLY A 86 -15.75 11.52 -16.23
CA GLY A 86 -16.93 12.34 -16.02
C GLY A 86 -17.32 12.40 -14.55
N LEU A 87 -17.90 13.53 -14.16
CA LEU A 87 -18.47 13.77 -12.84
C LEU A 87 -19.83 14.42 -13.01
N VAL A 88 -20.84 13.92 -12.31
CA VAL A 88 -22.14 14.58 -12.15
C VAL A 88 -22.40 14.77 -10.68
N SER A 89 -22.57 16.01 -10.26
CA SER A 89 -22.96 16.41 -8.90
C SER A 89 -24.36 16.96 -8.92
N LEU A 90 -25.22 16.39 -8.08
CA LEU A 90 -26.58 16.86 -7.83
C LEU A 90 -26.67 17.37 -6.41
N SER A 91 -27.26 18.57 -6.23
CA SER A 91 -27.60 19.04 -4.89
C SER A 91 -29.06 19.45 -4.83
N TRP A 92 -29.67 19.25 -3.66
CA TRP A 92 -31.01 19.63 -3.38
C TRP A 92 -31.08 20.44 -2.07
N ARG A 93 -31.61 21.66 -2.19
CA ARG A 93 -31.78 22.62 -1.08
C ARG A 93 -30.51 22.85 -0.25
N ASP A 94 -29.34 22.69 -0.85
CA ASP A 94 -28.04 22.75 -0.18
C ASP A 94 -27.94 21.82 1.04
N ALA A 95 -28.83 20.83 1.12
CA ALA A 95 -28.97 19.87 2.24
C ALA A 95 -28.59 18.44 1.84
N VAL A 96 -28.91 18.04 0.61
CA VAL A 96 -28.61 16.70 0.08
C VAL A 96 -27.71 16.82 -1.14
N TYR A 97 -26.66 16.03 -1.16
CA TYR A 97 -25.67 15.99 -2.25
C TYR A 97 -25.48 14.56 -2.72
N LEU A 98 -25.37 14.39 -4.03
CA LEU A 98 -25.07 13.14 -4.70
C LEU A 98 -24.04 13.40 -5.78
N ASP A 99 -22.88 12.75 -5.68
CA ASP A 99 -21.83 12.80 -6.69
C ASP A 99 -21.67 11.43 -7.32
N ILE A 100 -21.62 11.39 -8.65
CA ILE A 100 -21.41 10.18 -9.44
C ILE A 100 -20.23 10.45 -10.35
N THR A 101 -19.22 9.59 -10.31
CA THR A 101 -18.07 9.68 -11.18
C THR A 101 -17.84 8.39 -11.95
N GLY A 102 -17.25 8.53 -13.12
CA GLY A 102 -16.74 7.41 -13.89
C GLY A 102 -15.45 7.82 -14.58
N ARG A 103 -14.47 6.93 -14.56
CA ARG A 103 -13.20 7.14 -15.24
C ARG A 103 -12.75 5.88 -15.93
N ASN A 104 -12.21 6.04 -17.13
CA ASN A 104 -11.52 4.97 -17.86
C ASN A 104 -10.08 5.39 -18.13
N ASP A 105 -9.16 4.52 -17.78
CA ASP A 105 -7.73 4.70 -18.05
C ASP A 105 -7.25 3.65 -19.05
N TRP A 106 -6.30 4.06 -19.90
CA TRP A 106 -5.53 3.20 -20.79
C TRP A 106 -4.05 3.34 -20.43
N SER A 107 -3.45 2.27 -19.93
CA SER A 107 -2.05 2.28 -19.49
C SER A 107 -1.14 1.53 -20.46
N SER A 108 -0.01 2.13 -20.78
CA SER A 108 1.05 1.49 -21.58
C SER A 108 1.79 0.37 -20.87
N THR A 109 1.58 0.20 -19.56
CA THR A 109 2.28 -0.82 -18.75
C THR A 109 1.54 -2.15 -18.71
N LEU A 110 0.30 -2.19 -19.22
CA LEU A 110 -0.52 -3.40 -19.30
C LEU A 110 -0.58 -3.93 -20.72
N PRO A 111 -0.86 -5.23 -20.92
CA PRO A 111 -1.04 -5.82 -22.25
C PRO A 111 -2.20 -5.17 -23.00
N SER A 112 -2.13 -5.09 -24.31
CA SER A 112 -3.12 -4.42 -25.17
C SER A 112 -4.56 -4.92 -25.01
N ASN A 113 -4.72 -6.19 -24.62
CA ASN A 113 -6.02 -6.81 -24.33
C ASN A 113 -6.59 -6.46 -22.96
N ASN A 114 -5.78 -5.91 -22.05
CA ASN A 114 -6.15 -5.57 -20.67
C ASN A 114 -5.70 -4.18 -20.24
N ASN A 115 -5.29 -3.32 -21.18
CA ASN A 115 -4.74 -1.99 -20.86
C ASN A 115 -5.80 -0.95 -20.51
N SER A 116 -7.07 -1.23 -20.81
CA SER A 116 -8.22 -0.36 -20.54
C SER A 116 -8.98 -0.85 -19.33
N TYR A 117 -9.21 0.04 -18.37
CA TYR A 117 -9.97 -0.29 -17.16
C TYR A 117 -10.82 0.90 -16.70
N PHE A 118 -12.10 0.58 -16.48
CA PHE A 118 -13.10 1.52 -16.01
C PHE A 118 -13.34 1.36 -14.51
N TYR A 119 -13.50 2.48 -13.81
CA TYR A 119 -13.83 2.49 -12.40
C TYR A 119 -14.78 3.65 -12.05
N PRO A 120 -15.92 3.31 -11.41
CA PRO A 120 -16.93 4.27 -10.96
C PRO A 120 -16.72 4.67 -9.49
N SER A 121 -17.31 5.81 -9.12
CA SER A 121 -17.62 6.10 -7.72
C SER A 121 -18.98 6.77 -7.57
N VAL A 122 -19.58 6.59 -6.40
CA VAL A 122 -20.81 7.26 -5.96
C VAL A 122 -20.61 7.71 -4.53
N SER A 123 -20.90 8.98 -4.26
CA SER A 123 -20.95 9.49 -2.89
C SER A 123 -22.24 10.28 -2.65
N ALA A 124 -22.78 10.13 -1.44
CA ALA A 124 -23.95 10.87 -0.99
C ALA A 124 -23.69 11.49 0.37
N SER A 125 -24.21 12.69 0.57
CA SER A 125 -24.20 13.30 1.90
C SER A 125 -25.47 14.10 2.17
N VAL A 126 -25.84 14.17 3.43
CA VAL A 126 -27.03 14.88 3.90
C VAL A 126 -26.70 15.72 5.14
N LEU A 127 -27.09 16.97 5.10
CA LEU A 127 -27.03 17.92 6.20
C LEU A 127 -28.38 17.90 6.92
N LEU A 128 -28.48 17.20 8.04
CA LEU A 128 -29.75 17.00 8.75
C LEU A 128 -30.32 18.32 9.31
N ASN A 129 -29.45 19.25 9.70
CA ASN A 129 -29.87 20.57 10.22
C ASN A 129 -30.53 21.48 9.17
N GLU A 130 -30.38 21.17 7.88
CA GLU A 130 -31.08 21.89 6.79
C GLU A 130 -32.42 21.25 6.42
N LEU A 131 -32.63 19.98 6.83
CA LEU A 131 -33.87 19.24 6.56
C LEU A 131 -34.82 19.17 7.77
N ILE A 132 -34.24 19.16 8.97
CA ILE A 132 -34.97 18.99 10.23
C ILE A 132 -34.68 20.21 11.11
N ASP A 133 -35.74 20.83 11.62
CA ASP A 133 -35.60 21.90 12.60
C ASP A 133 -35.31 21.28 13.98
N PHE A 134 -34.10 21.50 14.48
CA PHE A 134 -33.72 21.05 15.84
C PHE A 134 -34.27 21.94 16.97
N GLY A 135 -35.04 23.00 16.68
CA GLY A 135 -35.60 23.87 17.67
C GLY A 135 -34.57 24.40 18.66
N THR A 136 -34.83 24.25 19.96
CA THR A 136 -33.91 24.68 21.03
C THR A 136 -32.58 23.86 21.05
N ALA A 137 -32.56 22.66 20.51
CA ALA A 137 -31.33 21.85 20.42
C ALA A 137 -30.30 22.44 19.43
N ARG A 138 -30.66 23.40 18.58
CA ARG A 138 -29.79 24.10 17.65
C ARG A 138 -28.64 24.85 18.34
N ASP A 139 -28.83 25.26 19.58
CA ASP A 139 -27.76 25.88 20.37
C ASP A 139 -26.68 24.86 20.78
N ILE A 140 -27.05 23.58 20.86
CA ILE A 140 -26.14 22.48 21.20
C ILE A 140 -25.64 21.80 19.92
N VAL A 141 -26.53 21.43 19.00
CA VAL A 141 -26.24 20.69 17.77
C VAL A 141 -26.28 21.66 16.59
N ASN A 142 -25.13 22.09 16.11
CA ASN A 142 -25.04 23.10 15.06
C ASN A 142 -24.97 22.53 13.66
N LEU A 143 -24.40 21.32 13.53
CA LEU A 143 -24.33 20.59 12.28
C LEU A 143 -24.34 19.09 12.56
N VAL A 144 -25.12 18.38 11.78
CA VAL A 144 -25.01 16.91 11.63
C VAL A 144 -25.02 16.60 10.15
N LYS A 145 -23.87 16.21 9.61
CA LYS A 145 -23.73 15.74 8.25
C LYS A 145 -23.47 14.24 8.27
N LEU A 146 -24.29 13.47 7.60
CA LEU A 146 -24.04 12.07 7.32
C LEU A 146 -23.49 11.93 5.91
N ARG A 147 -22.53 11.01 5.71
CA ARG A 147 -21.96 10.74 4.41
C ARG A 147 -21.81 9.24 4.19
N GLY A 148 -21.90 8.83 2.94
CA GLY A 148 -21.61 7.47 2.52
C GLY A 148 -21.07 7.49 1.11
N SER A 149 -20.10 6.63 0.81
CA SER A 149 -19.52 6.50 -0.51
C SER A 149 -19.19 5.06 -0.85
N PHE A 150 -19.20 4.78 -2.14
CA PHE A 150 -18.61 3.60 -2.75
C PHE A 150 -17.71 4.06 -3.89
N ALA A 151 -16.50 3.53 -3.96
CA ALA A 151 -15.56 3.84 -5.02
C ALA A 151 -14.79 2.59 -5.46
N GLN A 152 -14.50 2.53 -6.75
CA GLN A 152 -13.48 1.64 -7.29
C GLN A 152 -12.31 2.46 -7.80
N VAL A 153 -11.10 1.90 -7.70
CA VAL A 153 -9.88 2.48 -8.26
C VAL A 153 -9.11 1.36 -8.94
N GLY A 154 -8.72 1.62 -10.19
CA GLY A 154 -7.83 0.74 -10.93
C GLY A 154 -6.38 1.18 -10.75
N ASN A 155 -5.47 0.23 -10.67
CA ASN A 155 -4.03 0.46 -10.64
C ASN A 155 -3.34 -0.45 -11.65
N ASP A 156 -2.37 0.10 -12.36
CA ASP A 156 -1.56 -0.67 -13.30
C ASP A 156 -0.25 -1.14 -12.65
N THR A 157 0.72 -1.60 -13.45
CA THR A 157 1.98 -2.14 -12.97
C THR A 157 3.17 -1.24 -13.33
N LYS A 158 4.35 -1.64 -12.89
CA LYS A 158 5.61 -1.04 -13.38
C LYS A 158 5.81 -1.40 -14.86
N PRO A 159 6.49 -0.54 -15.66
CA PRO A 159 6.82 -0.84 -17.05
C PRO A 159 7.58 -2.15 -17.21
N TYR A 160 7.44 -2.76 -18.40
CA TYR A 160 8.19 -3.94 -18.85
C TYR A 160 7.92 -5.25 -18.10
N ARG A 161 6.78 -5.36 -17.39
CA ARG A 161 6.36 -6.62 -16.74
C ARG A 161 5.51 -7.52 -17.62
N THR A 162 5.17 -7.05 -18.81
CA THR A 162 4.31 -7.74 -19.79
C THR A 162 5.10 -8.35 -20.93
N SER A 163 6.43 -8.25 -20.94
CA SER A 163 7.29 -8.80 -22.00
C SER A 163 8.52 -9.44 -21.39
N ASN A 164 8.88 -10.62 -21.88
CA ASN A 164 10.15 -11.26 -21.55
C ASN A 164 11.24 -10.75 -22.50
N TYR A 165 12.31 -10.24 -21.94
CA TYR A 165 13.49 -9.84 -22.67
C TYR A 165 14.74 -10.37 -21.99
N LEU A 166 15.74 -10.70 -22.79
CA LEU A 166 17.02 -11.17 -22.27
C LEU A 166 17.77 -10.00 -21.62
N THR A 167 18.38 -10.22 -20.50
CA THR A 167 19.25 -9.26 -19.82
C THR A 167 20.71 -9.61 -20.13
N ALA A 168 21.59 -8.59 -20.18
CA ALA A 168 23.01 -8.84 -20.30
C ALA A 168 23.51 -9.66 -19.10
N SER A 169 24.35 -10.66 -19.36
CA SER A 169 25.00 -11.43 -18.30
C SER A 169 26.31 -10.77 -17.88
N ASP A 170 26.87 -11.23 -16.76
CA ASP A 170 28.21 -10.79 -16.31
C ASP A 170 29.33 -11.23 -17.27
N PHE A 171 29.06 -12.17 -18.19
CA PHE A 171 30.00 -12.59 -19.22
C PHE A 171 29.78 -11.75 -20.48
N ALA A 172 30.86 -11.12 -20.96
CA ALA A 172 30.82 -10.26 -22.13
C ALA A 172 30.23 -10.97 -23.36
N GLY A 173 29.24 -10.32 -24.00
CA GLY A 173 28.59 -10.84 -25.22
C GLY A 173 27.50 -11.90 -24.95
N ASN A 174 27.24 -12.27 -23.71
CA ASN A 174 26.21 -13.23 -23.35
C ASN A 174 24.95 -12.56 -22.78
N PHE A 175 23.83 -13.24 -22.94
CA PHE A 175 22.52 -12.85 -22.40
C PHE A 175 21.98 -13.95 -21.51
N GLN A 176 21.17 -13.55 -20.55
CA GLN A 176 20.51 -14.47 -19.62
C GLN A 176 19.00 -14.21 -19.60
N ILE A 177 18.27 -15.27 -19.31
CA ILE A 177 16.83 -15.19 -19.07
C ILE A 177 16.59 -14.41 -17.76
N PRO A 178 15.62 -13.48 -17.71
CA PRO A 178 15.31 -12.76 -16.48
C PRO A 178 14.86 -13.74 -15.39
N ARG A 179 15.26 -13.47 -14.14
CA ARG A 179 14.88 -14.31 -12.99
C ARG A 179 13.36 -14.33 -12.75
N THR A 180 12.65 -13.30 -13.18
CA THR A 180 11.20 -13.19 -13.07
C THR A 180 10.59 -13.14 -14.45
N ALA A 181 9.79 -14.12 -14.79
CA ALA A 181 9.05 -14.16 -16.05
C ALA A 181 7.92 -13.11 -16.04
N ALA A 182 7.72 -12.49 -17.19
CA ALA A 182 6.57 -11.65 -17.45
C ALA A 182 5.27 -12.47 -17.56
N ASP A 183 4.13 -11.83 -17.31
CA ASP A 183 2.83 -12.38 -17.66
C ASP A 183 2.20 -11.53 -18.77
N LEU A 184 1.95 -12.17 -19.91
CA LEU A 184 1.36 -11.53 -21.09
C LEU A 184 -0.13 -11.20 -20.92
N ASN A 185 -0.77 -11.67 -19.86
CA ASN A 185 -2.20 -11.51 -19.59
C ASN A 185 -2.47 -10.71 -18.32
N LEU A 186 -1.48 -9.93 -17.83
CA LEU A 186 -1.68 -9.10 -16.65
C LEU A 186 -2.91 -8.21 -16.79
N LYS A 187 -3.71 -8.19 -15.74
CA LYS A 187 -4.89 -7.33 -15.58
C LYS A 187 -4.57 -6.20 -14.60
N PRO A 188 -5.30 -5.09 -14.64
CA PRO A 188 -5.18 -4.06 -13.60
C PRO A 188 -5.59 -4.60 -12.24
N GLU A 189 -4.95 -4.10 -11.20
CA GLU A 189 -5.42 -4.27 -9.83
C GLU A 189 -6.66 -3.41 -9.62
N ILE A 190 -7.66 -3.93 -8.91
CA ILE A 190 -8.89 -3.19 -8.58
C ILE A 190 -9.06 -3.14 -7.08
N VAL A 191 -9.18 -1.92 -6.57
CA VAL A 191 -9.53 -1.67 -5.18
C VAL A 191 -10.97 -1.17 -5.16
N SER A 192 -11.83 -1.87 -4.43
CA SER A 192 -13.22 -1.47 -4.18
C SER A 192 -13.37 -1.11 -2.71
N SER A 193 -13.86 0.08 -2.42
CA SER A 193 -14.04 0.54 -1.06
C SER A 193 -15.41 1.18 -0.85
N TRP A 194 -15.95 1.04 0.36
CA TRP A 194 -17.06 1.83 0.82
C TRP A 194 -16.75 2.47 2.18
N GLU A 195 -17.31 3.62 2.39
CA GLU A 195 -17.16 4.39 3.62
C GLU A 195 -18.51 4.94 4.06
N VAL A 196 -18.73 4.96 5.36
CA VAL A 196 -19.81 5.71 5.99
C VAL A 196 -19.25 6.58 7.09
N GLY A 197 -19.76 7.81 7.23
CA GLY A 197 -19.22 8.73 8.22
C GLY A 197 -20.24 9.78 8.66
N ALA A 198 -19.89 10.45 9.74
CA ALA A 198 -20.66 11.53 10.31
C ALA A 198 -19.77 12.67 10.78
N ASP A 199 -20.11 13.90 10.33
CA ASP A 199 -19.53 15.14 10.82
C ASP A 199 -20.52 15.79 11.77
N ILE A 200 -20.15 15.99 13.03
CA ILE A 200 -21.01 16.54 14.07
C ILE A 200 -20.33 17.77 14.68
N ARG A 201 -21.06 18.90 14.70
CA ARG A 201 -20.58 20.14 15.36
C ARG A 201 -21.50 20.48 16.49
N LEU A 202 -20.91 20.63 17.68
CA LEU A 202 -21.64 20.87 18.92
C LEU A 202 -21.19 22.15 19.61
N PHE A 203 -22.10 22.70 20.46
CA PHE A 203 -21.82 23.84 21.34
C PHE A 203 -21.31 25.08 20.58
N ARG A 204 -22.06 25.50 19.53
CA ARG A 204 -21.67 26.59 18.64
C ARG A 204 -20.30 26.35 17.99
N SER A 205 -20.12 25.12 17.48
CA SER A 205 -18.88 24.63 16.83
C SER A 205 -17.64 24.67 17.76
N ARG A 206 -17.85 24.62 19.09
CA ARG A 206 -16.75 24.48 20.04
C ARG A 206 -16.20 23.07 20.12
N LEU A 207 -17.00 22.06 19.79
CA LEU A 207 -16.61 20.66 19.65
C LEU A 207 -17.01 20.19 18.25
N ASN A 208 -16.05 19.70 17.49
CA ASN A 208 -16.27 19.08 16.19
C ASN A 208 -15.78 17.63 16.25
N LEU A 209 -16.63 16.73 15.81
CA LEU A 209 -16.36 15.30 15.73
C LEU A 209 -16.50 14.86 14.28
N ASP A 210 -15.54 14.09 13.81
CA ASP A 210 -15.60 13.36 12.54
C ASP A 210 -15.39 11.89 12.87
N ILE A 211 -16.32 11.04 12.45
CA ILE A 211 -16.30 9.60 12.68
C ILE A 211 -16.53 8.93 11.34
N ALA A 212 -15.64 8.05 10.96
CA ALA A 212 -15.75 7.26 9.74
C ALA A 212 -15.47 5.78 10.00
N TYR A 213 -16.18 4.94 9.27
CA TYR A 213 -15.88 3.52 9.10
C TYR A 213 -15.70 3.24 7.63
N TYR A 214 -14.64 2.52 7.28
CA TYR A 214 -14.35 2.12 5.93
C TYR A 214 -14.08 0.62 5.82
N ASP A 215 -14.32 0.08 4.63
CA ASP A 215 -14.01 -1.29 4.24
C ASP A 215 -13.57 -1.30 2.77
N SER A 216 -12.43 -1.88 2.51
CA SER A 216 -11.76 -1.85 1.22
C SER A 216 -11.24 -3.24 0.87
N GLU A 217 -11.50 -3.69 -0.34
CA GLU A 217 -10.99 -4.96 -0.88
C GLU A 217 -10.17 -4.72 -2.14
N SER A 218 -8.92 -5.17 -2.11
CA SER A 218 -8.02 -5.19 -3.27
C SER A 218 -8.08 -6.56 -3.93
N LYS A 219 -8.24 -6.58 -5.27
CA LYS A 219 -8.26 -7.79 -6.11
C LYS A 219 -7.23 -7.72 -7.22
N ASN A 220 -6.84 -8.90 -7.73
CA ASN A 220 -5.91 -9.01 -8.85
C ASN A 220 -4.56 -8.33 -8.58
N GLN A 221 -4.04 -8.42 -7.37
CA GLN A 221 -2.75 -7.82 -7.07
C GLN A 221 -1.66 -8.39 -7.97
N ILE A 222 -0.82 -7.51 -8.53
CA ILE A 222 0.28 -7.91 -9.42
C ILE A 222 1.51 -8.18 -8.58
N VAL A 223 1.73 -9.44 -8.28
CA VAL A 223 2.83 -9.90 -7.42
C VAL A 223 3.81 -10.80 -8.18
N SER A 224 5.05 -10.86 -7.69
CA SER A 224 6.07 -11.78 -8.18
C SER A 224 6.00 -13.07 -7.37
N MET A 225 5.41 -14.11 -7.94
CA MET A 225 5.22 -15.41 -7.30
C MET A 225 6.38 -16.35 -7.58
N PRO A 226 6.88 -17.09 -6.59
CA PRO A 226 7.87 -18.14 -6.83
C PRO A 226 7.26 -19.25 -7.67
N VAL A 227 8.04 -19.76 -8.62
CA VAL A 227 7.67 -20.90 -9.46
C VAL A 227 8.75 -21.96 -9.41
N SER A 228 8.42 -23.19 -9.83
CA SER A 228 9.42 -24.26 -9.90
C SER A 228 10.58 -23.84 -10.80
N GLN A 229 11.81 -23.95 -10.29
CA GLN A 229 13.02 -23.63 -11.05
C GLN A 229 13.18 -24.51 -12.30
N ALA A 230 12.49 -25.65 -12.37
CA ALA A 230 12.43 -26.48 -13.58
C ALA A 230 11.81 -25.73 -14.78
N SER A 231 11.08 -24.61 -14.55
CA SER A 231 10.58 -23.73 -15.61
C SER A 231 11.63 -22.83 -16.23
N GLY A 232 12.86 -22.81 -15.70
CA GLY A 232 13.94 -21.95 -16.14
C GLY A 232 13.94 -20.52 -15.52
N VAL A 233 12.94 -20.20 -14.69
CA VAL A 233 12.82 -18.93 -13.97
C VAL A 233 12.53 -19.16 -12.49
N GLY A 234 12.93 -18.22 -11.63
CA GLY A 234 12.68 -18.33 -10.18
C GLY A 234 11.31 -17.81 -9.78
N ASN A 235 10.79 -16.81 -10.49
CA ASN A 235 9.52 -16.17 -10.20
C ASN A 235 8.74 -15.87 -11.50
N ARG A 236 7.45 -15.61 -11.34
CA ARG A 236 6.58 -15.12 -12.41
C ARG A 236 5.66 -14.02 -11.87
N TYR A 237 5.48 -12.95 -12.65
CA TYR A 237 4.40 -12.00 -12.34
C TYR A 237 3.03 -12.66 -12.58
N SER A 238 2.11 -12.42 -11.68
CA SER A 238 0.74 -12.92 -11.79
C SER A 238 -0.22 -11.97 -11.09
N ASN A 239 -1.45 -11.91 -11.60
CA ASN A 239 -2.56 -11.31 -10.86
C ASN A 239 -3.10 -12.34 -9.88
N THR A 240 -2.86 -12.11 -8.61
CA THR A 240 -3.31 -13.00 -7.57
C THR A 240 -3.56 -12.23 -6.27
N GLY A 241 -4.24 -12.90 -5.37
CA GLY A 241 -4.48 -12.37 -4.05
C GLY A 241 -5.67 -11.42 -3.96
N ARG A 242 -6.31 -11.54 -2.81
CA ARG A 242 -7.36 -10.63 -2.34
C ARG A 242 -7.04 -10.25 -0.91
N ILE A 243 -7.03 -8.94 -0.66
CA ILE A 243 -6.75 -8.41 0.66
C ILE A 243 -7.87 -7.45 1.03
N ARG A 244 -8.42 -7.62 2.23
CA ARG A 244 -9.42 -6.73 2.81
C ARG A 244 -8.77 -5.88 3.90
N ASN A 245 -9.07 -4.59 3.86
CA ASN A 245 -8.70 -3.62 4.89
C ASN A 245 -9.96 -2.95 5.39
N TRP A 246 -10.13 -2.82 6.71
CA TRP A 246 -11.26 -2.11 7.29
C TRP A 246 -10.86 -1.42 8.58
N GLY A 247 -11.59 -0.39 8.94
CA GLY A 247 -11.22 0.35 10.14
C GLY A 247 -12.17 1.45 10.53
N TRP A 248 -11.83 2.05 11.65
CA TRP A 248 -12.49 3.22 12.20
C TRP A 248 -11.51 4.37 12.28
N GLU A 249 -11.98 5.56 11.95
CA GLU A 249 -11.26 6.81 12.14
C GLU A 249 -12.15 7.77 12.94
N VAL A 250 -11.58 8.35 13.99
CA VAL A 250 -12.27 9.32 14.83
C VAL A 250 -11.35 10.51 15.04
N SER A 251 -11.83 11.67 14.62
CA SER A 251 -11.17 12.95 14.88
C SER A 251 -12.07 13.81 15.75
N ALA A 252 -11.53 14.31 16.85
CA ALA A 252 -12.20 15.24 17.73
C ALA A 252 -11.36 16.50 17.91
N ASN A 253 -11.93 17.67 17.65
CA ASN A 253 -11.29 18.91 17.96
C ASN A 253 -12.21 19.84 18.72
N GLY A 254 -11.69 20.45 19.79
CA GLY A 254 -12.51 21.25 20.68
C GLY A 254 -11.80 22.48 21.23
N THR A 255 -12.57 23.57 21.38
CA THR A 255 -12.13 24.75 22.11
C THR A 255 -12.60 24.60 23.57
N LEU A 256 -11.73 24.10 24.44
CA LEU A 256 -12.02 23.81 25.83
C LEU A 256 -12.20 25.09 26.65
N VAL A 257 -11.31 26.05 26.43
CA VAL A 257 -11.36 27.36 27.10
C VAL A 257 -11.29 28.46 26.04
N LYS A 258 -12.17 29.45 26.14
CA LYS A 258 -12.11 30.65 25.31
C LYS A 258 -12.51 31.85 26.15
N THR A 259 -11.53 32.64 26.50
CA THR A 259 -11.68 33.95 27.20
C THR A 259 -11.07 35.06 26.36
N LYS A 260 -11.20 36.30 26.81
CA LYS A 260 -10.53 37.43 26.12
C LYS A 260 -9.00 37.35 26.10
N LYS A 261 -8.40 36.62 27.06
CA LYS A 261 -6.93 36.52 27.22
C LYS A 261 -6.36 35.16 26.94
N VAL A 262 -7.16 34.09 27.01
CA VAL A 262 -6.69 32.72 26.89
C VAL A 262 -7.63 31.95 25.97
N GLN A 263 -7.05 31.23 25.06
CA GLN A 263 -7.74 30.23 24.24
C GLN A 263 -6.98 28.90 24.31
N TRP A 264 -7.66 27.80 24.72
CA TRP A 264 -7.12 26.47 24.73
C TRP A 264 -7.95 25.57 23.84
N LYS A 265 -7.25 24.96 22.84
CA LYS A 265 -7.83 23.98 21.91
C LYS A 265 -7.17 22.63 22.12
N ALA A 266 -7.97 21.57 22.05
CA ALA A 266 -7.50 20.19 22.09
C ALA A 266 -7.86 19.50 20.77
N TYR A 267 -6.98 18.60 20.32
CA TYR A 267 -7.14 17.78 19.12
C TYR A 267 -6.85 16.33 19.51
N VAL A 268 -7.71 15.42 19.14
CA VAL A 268 -7.55 13.99 19.34
C VAL A 268 -7.86 13.29 18.04
N ASN A 269 -6.94 12.48 17.56
CA ASN A 269 -7.14 11.59 16.43
C ASN A 269 -6.92 10.16 16.90
N TRP A 270 -7.86 9.30 16.58
CA TRP A 270 -7.78 7.88 16.85
C TRP A 270 -8.14 7.12 15.58
N ALA A 271 -7.33 6.11 15.27
CA ALA A 271 -7.56 5.23 14.14
C ALA A 271 -7.35 3.78 14.55
N LEU A 272 -8.19 2.90 14.05
CA LEU A 272 -8.04 1.46 14.13
C LEU A 272 -8.13 0.89 12.73
N ASN A 273 -7.02 0.39 12.22
CA ASN A 273 -6.97 -0.32 10.95
C ASN A 273 -6.79 -1.81 11.19
N ARG A 274 -7.44 -2.62 10.38
CA ARG A 274 -7.27 -4.07 10.33
C ARG A 274 -7.19 -4.53 8.90
N ASN A 275 -6.42 -5.58 8.67
CA ASN A 275 -6.34 -6.20 7.36
C ASN A 275 -6.43 -7.73 7.46
N ARG A 276 -6.80 -8.35 6.37
CA ARG A 276 -6.83 -9.80 6.24
C ARG A 276 -6.55 -10.21 4.80
N VAL A 277 -5.69 -11.16 4.62
CA VAL A 277 -5.51 -11.87 3.36
C VAL A 277 -6.68 -12.80 3.17
N LEU A 278 -7.48 -12.58 2.14
CA LEU A 278 -8.65 -13.42 1.82
C LEU A 278 -8.27 -14.57 0.90
N GLU A 279 -7.29 -14.33 0.02
CA GLU A 279 -6.85 -15.29 -1.00
C GLU A 279 -5.42 -14.95 -1.44
N LEU A 280 -4.58 -15.95 -1.63
CA LEU A 280 -3.21 -15.77 -2.13
C LEU A 280 -3.04 -16.16 -3.60
N GLY A 281 -3.87 -17.03 -4.10
CA GLY A 281 -3.81 -17.57 -5.46
C GLY A 281 -3.59 -19.07 -5.49
N ASP A 282 -3.92 -19.67 -6.63
CA ASP A 282 -3.92 -21.13 -6.80
C ASP A 282 -2.56 -21.76 -6.51
N GLY A 283 -2.54 -22.69 -5.55
CA GLY A 283 -1.35 -23.46 -5.19
C GLY A 283 -0.30 -22.71 -4.40
N VAL A 284 -0.65 -21.55 -3.79
CA VAL A 284 0.23 -20.76 -2.96
C VAL A 284 -0.23 -20.79 -1.51
N ASP A 285 0.49 -21.52 -0.67
CA ASP A 285 0.18 -21.63 0.76
C ASP A 285 0.60 -20.40 1.55
N SER A 286 1.66 -19.73 1.11
CA SER A 286 2.18 -18.54 1.76
C SER A 286 3.00 -17.66 0.80
N TRP A 287 3.10 -16.37 1.12
CA TRP A 287 3.92 -15.42 0.37
C TRP A 287 4.74 -14.53 1.32
N ILE A 288 6.07 -14.51 1.10
CA ILE A 288 6.95 -13.59 1.83
C ILE A 288 6.81 -12.20 1.24
N VAL A 289 6.19 -11.31 2.01
CA VAL A 289 5.94 -9.91 1.65
C VAL A 289 7.21 -9.08 1.81
N ALA A 290 7.93 -9.31 2.90
CA ALA A 290 9.19 -8.62 3.20
C ALA A 290 10.11 -9.52 4.03
N SER A 291 11.41 -9.36 3.80
CA SER A 291 12.47 -10.00 4.60
C SER A 291 13.25 -8.91 5.34
N TYR A 292 13.30 -9.00 6.66
CA TYR A 292 14.02 -8.05 7.51
C TYR A 292 15.39 -8.56 7.91
N SER A 293 15.56 -9.89 7.93
CA SER A 293 16.83 -10.56 8.19
C SER A 293 16.74 -11.99 7.65
N SER A 294 17.83 -12.75 7.77
CA SER A 294 17.82 -14.19 7.45
C SER A 294 16.87 -15.02 8.36
N HIS A 295 16.34 -14.42 9.43
CA HIS A 295 15.56 -15.11 10.46
C HIS A 295 14.22 -14.44 10.78
N ALA A 296 13.85 -13.36 10.07
CA ALA A 296 12.60 -12.62 10.30
C ALA A 296 11.95 -12.18 8.99
N TYR A 297 10.72 -12.61 8.78
CA TYR A 297 9.96 -12.40 7.56
C TYR A 297 8.56 -11.90 7.87
N MET A 298 8.06 -11.01 7.06
CA MET A 298 6.63 -10.73 6.99
C MET A 298 6.04 -11.69 5.95
N THR A 299 5.20 -12.61 6.38
CA THR A 299 4.65 -13.67 5.52
C THR A 299 3.13 -13.62 5.55
N ALA A 300 2.54 -13.52 4.37
CA ALA A 300 1.11 -13.61 4.17
C ALA A 300 0.65 -15.07 4.15
N TYR A 301 -0.40 -15.37 4.92
CA TYR A 301 -1.17 -16.61 4.88
C TYR A 301 -2.65 -16.27 4.72
N GLU A 302 -3.41 -17.10 4.04
CA GLU A 302 -4.85 -16.92 3.97
C GLU A 302 -5.49 -16.90 5.35
N GLY A 303 -6.45 -16.01 5.55
CA GLY A 303 -7.15 -15.82 6.81
C GLY A 303 -6.39 -15.03 7.87
N GLN A 304 -5.12 -14.71 7.65
CA GLN A 304 -4.29 -13.93 8.57
C GLN A 304 -4.11 -12.47 8.12
N SER A 305 -3.55 -11.66 9.02
CA SER A 305 -3.12 -10.32 8.68
C SER A 305 -1.91 -10.35 7.76
N LEU A 306 -1.88 -9.45 6.76
CA LEU A 306 -0.74 -9.27 5.86
C LEU A 306 0.54 -8.86 6.63
N SER A 307 0.38 -8.22 7.78
CA SER A 307 1.46 -7.74 8.64
C SER A 307 1.93 -8.76 9.68
N THR A 308 1.59 -10.03 9.52
CA THR A 308 2.04 -11.08 10.43
C THR A 308 3.51 -11.38 10.23
N MET A 309 4.27 -11.28 11.32
CA MET A 309 5.70 -11.57 11.32
C MET A 309 5.96 -13.00 11.77
N TYR A 310 6.84 -13.65 11.02
CA TYR A 310 7.37 -14.98 11.29
C TYR A 310 8.88 -14.89 11.44
N GLY A 311 9.42 -15.70 12.32
CA GLY A 311 10.86 -15.79 12.52
C GLY A 311 11.28 -17.14 13.08
N LEU A 312 12.58 -17.41 13.03
CA LEU A 312 13.14 -18.54 13.74
C LEU A 312 13.19 -18.21 15.22
N GLY A 313 12.48 -18.98 16.04
CA GLY A 313 12.62 -18.94 17.49
C GLY A 313 13.88 -19.69 17.95
N TYR A 314 14.10 -19.75 19.25
CA TYR A 314 15.12 -20.63 19.80
C TYR A 314 14.54 -22.03 20.04
N LYS A 315 15.33 -23.03 19.67
CA LYS A 315 15.01 -24.43 19.91
C LYS A 315 14.90 -24.70 21.41
N ARG A 316 13.85 -25.39 21.81
CA ARG A 316 13.63 -25.79 23.18
C ARG A 316 13.62 -27.30 23.30
N ALA A 317 14.10 -27.82 24.40
CA ALA A 317 14.06 -29.23 24.67
C ALA A 317 12.60 -29.72 24.75
N PRO A 318 12.24 -30.80 24.04
CA PRO A 318 10.91 -31.38 24.08
C PRO A 318 10.44 -31.69 25.51
N GLU A 319 9.12 -31.78 25.68
CA GLU A 319 8.55 -32.25 26.96
C GLU A 319 9.04 -33.66 27.29
N GLY A 320 9.42 -33.92 28.55
CA GLY A 320 10.00 -35.20 28.98
C GLY A 320 11.50 -35.37 28.67
N SER A 321 12.19 -34.28 28.30
CA SER A 321 13.65 -34.31 28.13
C SER A 321 14.38 -34.25 29.47
N PHE A 322 15.36 -35.14 29.69
CA PHE A 322 16.18 -35.20 30.89
C PHE A 322 17.67 -35.18 30.54
N ILE A 323 18.47 -34.53 31.38
CA ILE A 323 19.92 -34.64 31.37
C ILE A 323 20.34 -35.59 32.51
N VAL A 324 21.21 -36.54 32.18
CA VAL A 324 21.77 -37.48 33.14
C VAL A 324 23.06 -36.87 33.72
N GLY A 325 23.06 -36.57 35.00
CA GLY A 325 24.25 -36.14 35.71
C GLY A 325 25.30 -37.26 35.84
N LYS A 326 26.56 -36.89 36.13
CA LYS A 326 27.65 -37.87 36.30
C LYS A 326 27.42 -38.85 37.48
N ASP A 327 26.57 -38.47 38.42
CA ASP A 327 26.12 -39.24 39.56
C ASP A 327 24.88 -40.09 39.28
N GLY A 328 24.39 -40.09 38.03
CA GLY A 328 23.16 -40.79 37.61
C GLY A 328 21.87 -40.03 37.95
N SER A 329 21.94 -38.80 38.45
CA SER A 329 20.77 -37.95 38.69
C SER A 329 20.11 -37.55 37.37
N LEU A 330 18.77 -37.49 37.37
CA LEU A 330 17.98 -37.01 36.23
C LEU A 330 17.52 -35.58 36.51
N THR A 331 17.90 -34.66 35.65
CA THR A 331 17.42 -33.28 35.71
C THR A 331 16.46 -33.05 34.52
N ASP A 332 15.21 -32.66 34.82
CA ASP A 332 14.23 -32.28 33.80
C ASP A 332 14.64 -30.95 33.16
N VAL A 333 14.82 -30.97 31.85
CA VAL A 333 15.19 -29.82 31.03
C VAL A 333 14.11 -29.46 30.02
N SER A 334 12.90 -30.01 30.19
CA SER A 334 11.75 -29.74 29.34
C SER A 334 11.53 -28.22 29.20
N GLY A 335 11.38 -27.73 27.94
CA GLY A 335 11.17 -26.32 27.65
C GLY A 335 12.41 -25.41 27.81
N GLN A 336 13.55 -25.94 28.32
CA GLN A 336 14.79 -25.17 28.38
C GLN A 336 15.37 -24.93 26.95
N LEU A 337 16.16 -23.87 26.80
CA LEU A 337 16.85 -23.59 25.56
C LEU A 337 17.89 -24.67 25.24
N VAL A 338 17.87 -25.15 24.00
CA VAL A 338 18.91 -26.00 23.47
C VAL A 338 20.11 -25.14 23.11
N ILE A 339 21.27 -25.45 23.69
CA ILE A 339 22.51 -24.70 23.53
C ILE A 339 23.49 -25.52 22.70
N ASP A 340 24.21 -24.87 21.78
CA ASP A 340 25.27 -25.51 21.01
C ASP A 340 26.56 -25.75 21.85
N GLU A 341 27.53 -26.36 21.21
CA GLU A 341 28.83 -26.67 21.86
C GLU A 341 29.63 -25.43 22.28
N ASN A 342 29.28 -24.24 21.73
CA ASN A 342 29.92 -22.98 22.06
C ASN A 342 29.12 -22.17 23.12
N GLY A 343 28.01 -22.73 23.61
CA GLY A 343 27.18 -22.09 24.63
C GLY A 343 26.13 -21.11 24.08
N TYR A 344 25.85 -21.10 22.75
CA TYR A 344 24.84 -20.27 22.16
C TYR A 344 23.51 -21.00 21.93
N PRO A 345 22.36 -20.33 22.14
CA PRO A 345 21.06 -20.92 21.83
C PRO A 345 20.95 -21.28 20.37
N GLN A 346 20.51 -22.50 20.09
CA GLN A 346 20.22 -22.94 18.71
C GLN A 346 18.89 -22.38 18.22
N TYR A 347 18.83 -22.01 16.94
CA TYR A 347 17.57 -21.62 16.29
C TYR A 347 16.69 -22.85 16.02
N SER A 348 15.36 -22.64 16.05
CA SER A 348 14.41 -23.65 15.61
C SER A 348 14.52 -23.86 14.09
N ASP A 349 14.19 -25.07 13.63
CA ASP A 349 14.18 -25.38 12.19
C ASP A 349 12.96 -24.80 11.49
N ASP A 350 11.88 -24.51 12.25
CA ASP A 350 10.61 -24.01 11.74
C ASP A 350 10.39 -22.53 12.03
N LEU A 351 9.79 -21.84 11.05
CA LEU A 351 9.32 -20.48 11.23
C LEU A 351 8.14 -20.43 12.21
N GLN A 352 8.26 -19.62 13.22
CA GLN A 352 7.23 -19.41 14.25
C GLN A 352 6.63 -18.01 14.10
N ARG A 353 5.33 -17.87 14.35
CA ARG A 353 4.69 -16.55 14.44
C ARG A 353 5.24 -15.80 15.65
N ILE A 354 5.94 -14.69 15.41
CA ILE A 354 6.56 -13.86 16.45
C ILE A 354 5.73 -12.63 16.80
N GLY A 355 4.77 -12.25 15.96
CA GLY A 355 3.89 -11.13 16.23
C GLY A 355 3.15 -10.61 15.01
N GLU A 356 2.47 -9.50 15.20
CA GLU A 356 1.89 -8.68 14.13
C GLU A 356 2.49 -7.29 14.23
N CYS A 357 2.95 -6.74 13.10
CA CYS A 357 3.20 -5.31 13.02
C CYS A 357 1.82 -4.64 12.97
N MET A 358 1.52 -3.80 13.95
CA MET A 358 0.35 -2.93 13.81
C MET A 358 0.62 -1.99 12.63
N PRO A 359 -0.33 -1.86 11.68
CA PRO A 359 -0.21 -0.90 10.59
C PRO A 359 -0.27 0.53 11.09
#